data_1c61face8b32ca283ba6cf94a4b4527d
#
_entry.id   1c61face8b32ca283ba6cf94a4b4527d
#
_cell.length_a   1.000
_cell.length_b   1.000
_cell.length_c   1.000
_cell.angle_alpha   90.00
_cell.angle_beta   90.00
_cell.angle_gamma   90.00
#
_symmetry.space_group_name_H-M   'P 1'
#
loop_
_entity.id
_entity.type
_entity.pdbx_description
1 polymer ?
#
loop_
_entity_poly.entity_id
_entity_poly.type
_entity_poly.pdbx_seq_one_letter_code
_entity_poly.pdbx_strand_id
1 'polypeptide(L)'
;MKKLLVAVVILFTTMASAQKNSILLGGNVGFSSEKIGESKLENFEFSPKVGYQFADQWTAGVEGSIMNVKTKGTDTAEKYKIGGFVRYTVPLSDVFSVFGDLGAGYQSTNVNDAKGMYASLTPALFINMKRGFGLNFSIGGINYDNLDGKNDPRQERFGFNFGKTLNIGISKNFGL
;
A
#
# COMPACT_ATOMS: atom_id res chain seq x y z
N MET A 1 28.89 -11.15 -12.18
CA MET A 1 27.99 -10.15 -11.61
C MET A 1 27.59 -9.07 -12.61
N LYS A 2 28.51 -8.39 -13.34
CA LYS A 2 28.15 -7.35 -14.34
C LYS A 2 27.25 -7.87 -15.48
N LYS A 3 27.46 -9.09 -15.95
CA LYS A 3 26.67 -9.71 -17.03
C LYS A 3 25.23 -10.05 -16.59
N LEU A 4 25.03 -10.38 -15.31
CA LEU A 4 23.70 -10.64 -14.73
C LEU A 4 22.91 -9.32 -14.62
N LEU A 5 23.57 -8.25 -14.24
CA LEU A 5 22.99 -6.92 -14.15
C LEU A 5 22.54 -6.38 -15.52
N VAL A 6 23.35 -6.63 -16.57
CA VAL A 6 23.02 -6.27 -17.94
C VAL A 6 21.84 -7.12 -18.47
N ALA A 7 21.78 -8.41 -18.17
CA ALA A 7 20.67 -9.29 -18.55
C ALA A 7 19.36 -8.86 -17.85
N VAL A 8 19.41 -8.47 -16.59
CA VAL A 8 18.26 -7.92 -15.85
C VAL A 8 17.79 -6.60 -16.48
N VAL A 9 18.71 -5.69 -16.84
CA VAL A 9 18.37 -4.43 -17.50
C VAL A 9 17.75 -4.66 -18.88
N ILE A 10 18.24 -5.62 -19.67
CA ILE A 10 17.68 -5.94 -20.99
C ILE A 10 16.29 -6.59 -20.87
N LEU A 11 16.04 -7.43 -19.86
CA LEU A 11 14.70 -7.99 -19.58
C LEU A 11 13.67 -6.88 -19.25
N PHE A 12 14.12 -5.76 -18.64
CA PHE A 12 13.23 -4.63 -18.33
C PHE A 12 12.86 -3.77 -19.55
N THR A 13 13.60 -3.86 -20.66
CA THR A 13 13.35 -3.00 -21.85
C THR A 13 12.44 -3.62 -22.90
N THR A 14 12.10 -4.91 -22.83
CA THR A 14 11.42 -5.63 -23.92
C THR A 14 9.92 -5.87 -23.72
N MET A 15 9.33 -5.46 -22.57
CA MET A 15 7.89 -5.68 -22.31
C MET A 15 7.09 -4.39 -22.17
N ALA A 16 7.26 -3.46 -23.12
CA ALA A 16 6.57 -2.17 -23.09
C ALA A 16 5.22 -2.25 -23.83
N SER A 17 4.23 -2.91 -23.25
CA SER A 17 2.83 -2.75 -23.63
C SER A 17 1.98 -2.38 -22.43
N ALA A 18 2.48 -1.46 -21.59
CA ALA A 18 1.72 -0.90 -20.51
C ALA A 18 0.85 0.25 -21.05
N GLN A 19 -0.36 0.33 -20.56
CA GLN A 19 -1.36 1.33 -20.97
C GLN A 19 -0.94 2.73 -20.49
N LYS A 20 -0.18 3.48 -21.30
CA LYS A 20 0.00 4.92 -21.11
C LYS A 20 -1.35 5.61 -21.02
N ASN A 21 -1.41 6.72 -20.23
CA ASN A 21 -2.61 7.53 -20.07
C ASN A 21 -3.78 6.75 -19.46
N SER A 22 -3.56 6.06 -18.37
CA SER A 22 -4.63 5.43 -17.61
C SER A 22 -4.73 6.00 -16.20
N ILE A 23 -5.94 6.00 -15.67
CA ILE A 23 -6.21 6.33 -14.27
C ILE A 23 -6.32 5.02 -13.48
N LEU A 24 -5.47 4.88 -12.47
CA LEU A 24 -5.57 3.83 -11.49
C LEU A 24 -6.54 4.26 -10.38
N LEU A 25 -7.56 3.47 -10.14
CA LEU A 25 -8.40 3.55 -8.95
C LEU A 25 -8.31 2.21 -8.22
N GLY A 26 -7.95 2.22 -6.95
CA GLY A 26 -7.82 0.98 -6.20
C GLY A 26 -7.71 1.21 -4.70
N GLY A 27 -7.39 0.14 -4.00
CA GLY A 27 -7.20 0.19 -2.56
C GLY A 27 -7.46 -1.15 -1.91
N ASN A 28 -7.35 -1.14 -0.58
CA ASN A 28 -7.58 -2.30 0.26
C ASN A 28 -8.70 -1.97 1.26
N VAL A 29 -9.45 -3.00 1.64
CA VAL A 29 -10.35 -2.98 2.77
C VAL A 29 -10.03 -4.19 3.64
N GLY A 30 -9.90 -3.97 4.94
CA GLY A 30 -9.61 -5.01 5.92
C GLY A 30 -10.60 -4.95 7.08
N PHE A 31 -11.01 -6.09 7.56
CA PHE A 31 -11.76 -6.23 8.80
C PHE A 31 -11.26 -7.47 9.54
N SER A 32 -11.00 -7.30 10.83
CA SER A 32 -10.72 -8.43 11.71
C SER A 32 -11.45 -8.25 13.03
N SER A 33 -11.90 -9.36 13.61
CA SER A 33 -12.52 -9.40 14.93
C SER A 33 -11.92 -10.57 15.70
N GLU A 34 -11.36 -10.26 16.85
CA GLU A 34 -10.76 -11.24 17.76
C GLU A 34 -11.44 -11.17 19.13
N LYS A 35 -11.76 -12.31 19.71
CA LYS A 35 -12.35 -12.40 21.03
C LYS A 35 -11.48 -13.29 21.93
N ILE A 36 -10.99 -12.72 23.02
CA ILE A 36 -10.20 -13.42 24.02
C ILE A 36 -10.92 -13.27 25.37
N GLY A 37 -11.59 -14.34 25.82
CA GLY A 37 -12.43 -14.29 27.01
C GLY A 37 -13.59 -13.30 26.83
N GLU A 38 -13.68 -12.27 27.68
CA GLU A 38 -14.68 -11.20 27.59
C GLU A 38 -14.22 -9.99 26.76
N SER A 39 -12.95 -9.92 26.43
CA SER A 39 -12.39 -8.84 25.61
C SER A 39 -12.63 -9.11 24.15
N LYS A 40 -13.10 -8.08 23.42
CA LYS A 40 -13.29 -8.10 21.97
C LYS A 40 -12.49 -6.97 21.35
N LEU A 41 -11.65 -7.35 20.36
CA LEU A 41 -10.85 -6.43 19.55
C LEU A 41 -11.42 -6.47 18.13
N GLU A 42 -11.81 -5.32 17.60
CA GLU A 42 -12.25 -5.16 16.21
C GLU A 42 -11.33 -4.17 15.51
N ASN A 43 -10.84 -4.53 14.34
CA ASN A 43 -10.03 -3.68 13.51
C ASN A 43 -10.67 -3.54 12.14
N PHE A 44 -10.80 -2.30 11.67
CA PHE A 44 -11.26 -1.95 10.34
C PHE A 44 -10.22 -1.06 9.67
N GLU A 45 -9.90 -1.37 8.42
CA GLU A 45 -8.99 -0.59 7.60
C GLU A 45 -9.61 -0.35 6.22
N PHE A 46 -9.52 0.89 5.75
CA PHE A 46 -9.85 1.29 4.39
C PHE A 46 -8.73 2.18 3.83
N SER A 47 -8.08 1.73 2.76
CA SER A 47 -6.88 2.36 2.20
C SER A 47 -7.04 2.60 0.70
N PRO A 48 -7.74 3.69 0.28
CA PRO A 48 -7.94 4.04 -1.13
C PRO A 48 -6.68 4.60 -1.76
N LYS A 49 -6.54 4.38 -3.09
CA LYS A 49 -5.48 4.94 -3.94
C LYS A 49 -6.05 5.43 -5.26
N VAL A 50 -5.58 6.59 -5.70
CA VAL A 50 -5.87 7.13 -7.03
C VAL A 50 -4.57 7.56 -7.66
N GLY A 51 -4.27 7.10 -8.88
CA GLY A 51 -3.04 7.41 -9.58
C GLY A 51 -3.22 7.62 -11.07
N TYR A 52 -2.23 8.25 -11.68
CA TYR A 52 -2.14 8.44 -13.11
C TYR A 52 -0.89 7.76 -13.64
N GLN A 53 -1.07 6.88 -14.61
CA GLN A 53 0.02 6.20 -15.29
C GLN A 53 0.57 7.11 -16.39
N PHE A 54 1.67 7.79 -16.09
CA PHE A 54 2.30 8.78 -16.96
C PHE A 54 3.35 8.18 -17.91
N ALA A 55 3.79 6.97 -17.63
CA ALA A 55 4.69 6.21 -18.48
C ALA A 55 4.33 4.72 -18.43
N ASP A 56 4.88 3.92 -19.34
CA ASP A 56 4.51 2.51 -19.51
C ASP A 56 4.56 1.67 -18.24
N GLN A 57 5.49 1.99 -17.34
CA GLN A 57 5.71 1.25 -16.10
C GLN A 57 5.48 2.10 -14.85
N TRP A 58 5.25 3.42 -15.01
CA TRP A 58 5.23 4.35 -13.89
C TRP A 58 3.85 4.95 -13.67
N THR A 59 3.38 4.85 -12.46
CA THR A 59 2.16 5.50 -11.98
C THR A 59 2.51 6.35 -10.76
N ALA A 60 2.02 7.58 -10.71
CA ALA A 60 2.10 8.41 -9.52
C ALA A 60 0.69 8.84 -9.10
N GLY A 61 0.50 9.07 -7.82
CA GLY A 61 -0.83 9.41 -7.31
C GLY A 61 -0.87 9.74 -5.84
N VAL A 62 -2.09 9.73 -5.33
CA VAL A 62 -2.39 9.96 -3.92
C VAL A 62 -2.95 8.71 -3.28
N GLU A 63 -2.63 8.54 -2.00
CA GLU A 63 -3.12 7.44 -1.18
C GLU A 63 -3.65 7.95 0.15
N GLY A 64 -4.61 7.24 0.70
CA GLY A 64 -5.12 7.48 2.03
C GLY A 64 -5.28 6.18 2.80
N SER A 65 -5.40 6.26 4.12
CA SER A 65 -5.77 5.13 4.97
C SER A 65 -6.55 5.63 6.18
N ILE A 66 -7.60 4.92 6.51
CA ILE A 66 -8.37 5.07 7.73
C ILE A 66 -8.33 3.73 8.44
N MET A 67 -7.83 3.70 9.66
CA MET A 67 -7.77 2.51 10.50
C MET A 67 -8.47 2.80 11.83
N ASN A 68 -9.41 1.94 12.20
CA ASN A 68 -10.15 2.01 13.45
C ASN A 68 -9.90 0.72 14.24
N VAL A 69 -9.43 0.86 15.46
CA VAL A 69 -9.22 -0.25 16.38
C VAL A 69 -10.12 -0.04 17.59
N LYS A 70 -11.10 -0.92 17.74
CA LYS A 70 -12.07 -0.87 18.85
C LYS A 70 -11.84 -2.03 19.80
N THR A 71 -11.59 -1.68 21.05
CA THR A 71 -11.50 -2.64 22.16
C THR A 71 -12.70 -2.46 23.08
N LYS A 72 -13.34 -3.56 23.52
CA LYS A 72 -14.48 -3.50 24.45
C LYS A 72 -14.07 -2.77 25.74
N GLY A 73 -14.79 -1.70 26.08
CA GLY A 73 -14.57 -0.92 27.32
C GLY A 73 -13.49 0.17 27.20
N THR A 74 -12.97 0.44 26.00
CA THR A 74 -11.99 1.50 25.76
C THR A 74 -12.45 2.35 24.57
N ASP A 75 -11.98 3.60 24.51
CA ASP A 75 -12.22 4.47 23.36
C ASP A 75 -11.62 3.87 22.08
N THR A 76 -12.29 4.13 20.95
CA THR A 76 -11.83 3.68 19.65
C THR A 76 -10.55 4.41 19.27
N ALA A 77 -9.47 3.66 19.01
CA ALA A 77 -8.26 4.23 18.45
C ALA A 77 -8.42 4.38 16.94
N GLU A 78 -8.22 5.60 16.44
CA GLU A 78 -8.33 5.95 15.03
C GLU A 78 -6.98 6.42 14.52
N LYS A 79 -6.61 5.96 13.32
CA LYS A 79 -5.39 6.37 12.63
C LYS A 79 -5.74 6.75 11.19
N TYR A 80 -5.26 7.92 10.77
CA TYR A 80 -5.44 8.45 9.43
C TYR A 80 -4.08 8.63 8.76
N LYS A 81 -4.01 8.30 7.49
CA LYS A 81 -2.85 8.57 6.63
C LYS A 81 -3.32 9.24 5.35
N ILE A 82 -2.54 10.19 4.86
CA ILE A 82 -2.70 10.80 3.56
C ILE A 82 -1.32 11.11 2.98
N GLY A 83 -1.11 10.76 1.72
CA GLY A 83 0.19 10.95 1.09
C GLY A 83 0.17 10.76 -0.41
N GLY A 84 1.35 10.79 -0.97
CA GLY A 84 1.60 10.45 -2.35
C GLY A 84 2.26 9.08 -2.48
N PHE A 85 2.10 8.46 -3.65
CA PHE A 85 2.83 7.24 -3.98
C PHE A 85 3.36 7.28 -5.41
N VAL A 86 4.41 6.51 -5.63
CA VAL A 86 4.92 6.17 -6.96
C VAL A 86 4.95 4.66 -7.06
N ARG A 87 4.40 4.14 -8.15
CA ARG A 87 4.38 2.71 -8.49
C ARG A 87 5.26 2.45 -9.69
N TYR A 88 6.07 1.42 -9.59
CA TYR A 88 6.75 0.82 -10.73
C TYR A 88 6.18 -0.57 -10.99
N THR A 89 5.68 -0.80 -12.21
CA THR A 89 5.01 -2.04 -12.60
C THR A 89 5.81 -2.76 -13.68
N VAL A 90 6.03 -4.06 -13.49
CA VAL A 90 6.65 -4.95 -14.47
C VAL A 90 5.61 -5.99 -14.90
N PRO A 91 5.11 -5.94 -16.14
CA PRO A 91 4.24 -6.98 -16.65
C PRO A 91 5.05 -8.27 -16.84
N LEU A 92 4.51 -9.39 -16.38
CA LEU A 92 5.08 -10.72 -16.56
C LEU A 92 4.34 -11.48 -17.67
N SER A 93 3.05 -11.18 -17.83
CA SER A 93 2.17 -11.71 -18.88
C SER A 93 0.94 -10.82 -19.03
N ASP A 94 0.01 -11.16 -19.90
CA ASP A 94 -1.27 -10.45 -20.06
C ASP A 94 -2.14 -10.50 -18.79
N VAL A 95 -1.90 -11.47 -17.93
CA VAL A 95 -2.66 -11.71 -16.69
C VAL A 95 -1.90 -11.26 -15.46
N PHE A 96 -0.58 -11.40 -15.42
CA PHE A 96 0.24 -11.19 -14.22
C PHE A 96 1.19 -10.01 -14.39
N SER A 97 1.25 -9.18 -13.37
CA SER A 97 2.28 -8.13 -13.24
C SER A 97 2.78 -8.10 -11.80
N VAL A 98 4.03 -7.75 -11.60
CA VAL A 98 4.56 -7.39 -10.27
C VAL A 98 4.73 -5.88 -10.21
N PHE A 99 4.50 -5.32 -9.04
CA PHE A 99 4.75 -3.89 -8.83
C PHE A 99 5.31 -3.60 -7.45
N GLY A 100 5.93 -2.44 -7.32
CA GLY A 100 6.36 -1.88 -6.05
C GLY A 100 5.79 -0.48 -5.88
N ASP A 101 5.11 -0.24 -4.76
CA ASP A 101 4.61 1.07 -4.35
C ASP A 101 5.59 1.68 -3.34
N LEU A 102 6.13 2.84 -3.66
CA LEU A 102 6.83 3.72 -2.72
C LEU A 102 5.88 4.84 -2.33
N GLY A 103 5.44 4.84 -1.09
CA GLY A 103 4.52 5.83 -0.53
C GLY A 103 5.16 6.65 0.58
N ALA A 104 4.75 7.91 0.71
CA ALA A 104 5.11 8.78 1.82
C ALA A 104 4.05 9.85 2.06
N GLY A 105 3.89 10.27 3.31
CA GLY A 105 2.90 11.29 3.65
C GLY A 105 2.81 11.56 5.14
N TYR A 106 1.69 12.18 5.50
CA TYR A 106 1.35 12.51 6.87
C TYR A 106 0.43 11.46 7.48
N GLN A 107 0.55 11.32 8.79
CA GLN A 107 -0.31 10.47 9.59
C GLN A 107 -0.70 11.17 10.89
N SER A 108 -1.88 10.82 11.40
CA SER A 108 -2.38 11.28 12.68
C SER A 108 -3.17 10.16 13.37
N THR A 109 -3.23 10.21 14.68
CA THR A 109 -4.06 9.32 15.50
C THR A 109 -4.70 10.13 16.63
N ASN A 110 -5.89 9.73 17.05
CA ASN A 110 -6.57 10.30 18.21
C ASN A 110 -5.93 9.85 19.54
N VAL A 111 -5.10 8.83 19.51
CA VAL A 111 -4.34 8.40 20.70
C VAL A 111 -3.25 9.45 20.97
N ASN A 112 -3.38 10.16 22.09
CA ASN A 112 -2.49 11.25 22.52
C ASN A 112 -2.33 12.39 21.50
N ASP A 113 -3.32 12.58 20.59
CA ASP A 113 -3.27 13.58 19.51
C ASP A 113 -1.97 13.53 18.69
N ALA A 114 -1.41 12.33 18.50
CA ALA A 114 -0.12 12.18 17.86
C ALA A 114 -0.22 12.39 16.35
N LYS A 115 0.79 13.09 15.82
CA LYS A 115 0.92 13.40 14.38
C LYS A 115 2.34 13.11 13.93
N GLY A 116 2.49 12.85 12.63
CA GLY A 116 3.82 12.60 12.09
C GLY A 116 3.84 12.26 10.62
N MET A 117 4.89 11.56 10.23
CA MET A 117 5.12 11.17 8.84
C MET A 117 5.23 9.66 8.74
N TYR A 118 4.93 9.15 7.56
CA TYR A 118 5.18 7.75 7.21
C TYR A 118 5.91 7.66 5.87
N ALA A 119 6.62 6.57 5.69
CA ALA A 119 7.10 6.11 4.40
C ALA A 119 6.93 4.59 4.31
N SER A 120 6.66 4.09 3.11
CA SER A 120 6.45 2.66 2.88
C SER A 120 6.96 2.23 1.53
N LEU A 121 7.47 1.01 1.45
CA LEU A 121 7.77 0.31 0.20
C LEU A 121 7.05 -1.03 0.22
N THR A 122 6.08 -1.20 -0.67
CA THR A 122 5.21 -2.38 -0.69
C THR A 122 5.31 -3.09 -2.03
N PRO A 123 5.97 -4.25 -2.10
CA PRO A 123 5.93 -5.12 -3.28
C PRO A 123 4.61 -5.87 -3.34
N ALA A 124 4.10 -6.05 -4.55
CA ALA A 124 2.85 -6.78 -4.76
C ALA A 124 2.77 -7.44 -6.14
N LEU A 125 1.88 -8.43 -6.24
CA LEU A 125 1.45 -9.07 -7.48
C LEU A 125 0.09 -8.49 -7.87
N PHE A 126 -0.07 -8.14 -9.13
CA PHE A 126 -1.36 -7.80 -9.74
C PHE A 126 -1.81 -8.93 -10.65
N ILE A 127 -3.05 -9.35 -10.50
CA ILE A 127 -3.72 -10.32 -11.36
C ILE A 127 -4.82 -9.58 -12.13
N ASN A 128 -4.62 -9.41 -13.43
CA ASN A 128 -5.59 -8.80 -14.33
C ASN A 128 -6.74 -9.77 -14.61
N MET A 129 -7.89 -9.51 -14.02
CA MET A 129 -9.10 -10.34 -14.22
C MET A 129 -9.74 -10.07 -15.57
N LYS A 130 -9.94 -8.80 -15.93
CA LYS A 130 -10.47 -8.38 -17.23
C LYS A 130 -10.44 -6.85 -17.37
N ARG A 131 -10.06 -6.33 -18.55
CA ARG A 131 -10.17 -4.91 -18.90
C ARG A 131 -9.57 -3.97 -17.86
N GLY A 132 -8.40 -4.28 -17.32
CA GLY A 132 -7.72 -3.47 -16.32
C GLY A 132 -8.28 -3.55 -14.90
N PHE A 133 -9.34 -4.34 -14.65
CA PHE A 133 -9.80 -4.68 -13.31
C PHE A 133 -9.05 -5.91 -12.81
N GLY A 134 -8.57 -5.89 -11.59
CA GLY A 134 -7.87 -7.02 -11.02
C GLY A 134 -7.65 -6.95 -9.51
N LEU A 135 -6.95 -7.96 -9.05
CA LEU A 135 -6.61 -8.17 -7.66
C LEU A 135 -5.14 -7.85 -7.42
N ASN A 136 -4.87 -7.20 -6.29
CA ASN A 136 -3.52 -6.92 -5.81
C ASN A 136 -3.23 -7.82 -4.61
N PHE A 137 -2.09 -8.49 -4.61
CA PHE A 137 -1.63 -9.33 -3.52
C PHE A 137 -0.29 -8.80 -3.00
N SER A 138 -0.26 -8.27 -1.78
CA SER A 138 0.98 -7.87 -1.13
C SER A 138 1.26 -8.75 0.09
N ILE A 139 2.53 -9.10 0.27
CA ILE A 139 3.00 -10.04 1.30
C ILE A 139 3.88 -9.35 2.34
N GLY A 140 3.70 -8.05 2.51
CA GLY A 140 4.46 -7.22 3.43
C GLY A 140 5.25 -6.12 2.74
N GLY A 141 6.29 -5.62 3.38
CA GLY A 141 7.10 -4.51 2.88
C GLY A 141 8.00 -3.90 3.93
N ILE A 142 8.49 -2.72 3.63
CA ILE A 142 9.26 -1.88 4.53
C ILE A 142 8.39 -0.69 4.91
N ASN A 143 8.34 -0.37 6.19
CA ASN A 143 7.57 0.74 6.73
C ASN A 143 8.43 1.56 7.68
N TYR A 144 8.30 2.86 7.60
CA TYR A 144 8.79 3.82 8.58
C TYR A 144 7.64 4.69 9.03
N ASP A 145 7.40 4.73 10.31
CA ASP A 145 6.41 5.57 10.97
C ASP A 145 7.11 6.46 12.00
N ASN A 146 6.78 7.73 11.98
CA ASN A 146 7.22 8.70 12.96
C ASN A 146 5.97 9.39 13.50
N LEU A 147 5.78 9.34 14.81
CA LEU A 147 4.64 9.95 15.50
C LEU A 147 5.15 10.76 16.68
N ASP A 148 4.68 11.98 16.81
CA ASP A 148 4.96 12.90 17.90
C ASP A 148 3.64 13.22 18.62
N GLY A 149 3.53 12.79 19.85
CA GLY A 149 2.35 12.98 20.71
C GLY A 149 2.51 14.20 21.60
N LYS A 150 1.41 14.83 21.97
CA LYS A 150 1.39 16.08 22.73
C LYS A 150 2.08 16.02 24.10
N ASN A 151 2.10 14.82 24.72
CA ASN A 151 2.69 14.58 26.05
C ASN A 151 3.57 13.32 26.10
N ASP A 152 3.84 12.71 24.95
CA ASP A 152 4.63 11.49 24.85
C ASP A 152 5.94 11.76 24.10
N PRO A 153 7.01 11.02 24.41
CA PRO A 153 8.21 11.09 23.60
C PRO A 153 7.92 10.66 22.16
N ARG A 154 8.60 11.31 21.22
CA ARG A 154 8.54 10.97 19.80
C ARG A 154 8.77 9.47 19.60
N GLN A 155 7.86 8.83 18.90
CA GLN A 155 7.93 7.41 18.55
C GLN A 155 8.41 7.26 17.11
N GLU A 156 9.51 6.56 16.92
CA GLU A 156 10.02 6.17 15.62
C GLU A 156 9.96 4.64 15.49
N ARG A 157 9.33 4.19 14.42
CA ARG A 157 9.19 2.76 14.17
C ARG A 157 9.65 2.44 12.75
N PHE A 158 10.67 1.63 12.64
CA PHE A 158 11.06 0.97 11.41
C PHE A 158 10.57 -0.47 11.44
N GLY A 159 9.90 -0.89 10.38
CA GLY A 159 9.39 -2.25 10.24
C GLY A 159 9.78 -2.85 8.89
N PHE A 160 10.28 -4.07 8.93
CA PHE A 160 10.42 -4.93 7.76
C PHE A 160 9.64 -6.20 8.05
N ASN A 161 8.67 -6.50 7.19
CA ASN A 161 7.98 -7.78 7.24
C ASN A 161 7.81 -8.33 5.83
N PHE A 162 7.95 -9.63 5.68
CA PHE A 162 7.78 -10.32 4.42
C PHE A 162 7.22 -11.70 4.68
N GLY A 163 6.10 -12.04 4.04
CA GLY A 163 5.45 -13.34 4.20
C GLY A 163 4.63 -13.54 5.49
N LYS A 164 4.56 -12.55 6.39
CA LYS A 164 3.76 -12.64 7.62
C LYS A 164 2.28 -12.32 7.41
N THR A 165 1.98 -11.43 6.48
CA THR A 165 0.62 -10.96 6.20
C THR A 165 0.39 -11.00 4.70
N LEU A 166 -0.77 -11.51 4.30
CA LEU A 166 -1.27 -11.41 2.94
C LEU A 166 -2.35 -10.34 2.93
N ASN A 167 -2.14 -9.27 2.17
CA ASN A 167 -3.18 -8.27 1.93
C ASN A 167 -3.70 -8.42 0.51
N ILE A 168 -5.02 -8.41 0.39
CA ILE A 168 -5.72 -8.50 -0.88
C ILE A 168 -6.43 -7.17 -1.11
N GLY A 169 -6.13 -6.54 -2.22
CA GLY A 169 -6.79 -5.33 -2.68
C GLY A 169 -7.39 -5.49 -4.05
N ILE A 170 -8.17 -4.52 -4.44
CA ILE A 170 -8.74 -4.42 -5.77
C ILE A 170 -8.24 -3.15 -6.44
N SER A 171 -8.10 -3.19 -7.77
CA SER A 171 -7.82 -2.00 -8.54
C SER A 171 -8.39 -2.09 -9.95
N LYS A 172 -8.60 -0.92 -10.53
CA LYS A 172 -9.07 -0.74 -11.90
C LYS A 172 -8.22 0.31 -12.57
N ASN A 173 -7.70 -0.02 -13.73
CA ASN A 173 -7.08 0.92 -14.64
C ASN A 173 -8.10 1.34 -15.71
N PHE A 174 -8.34 2.64 -15.82
CA PHE A 174 -9.20 3.23 -16.84
C PHE A 174 -8.30 3.87 -17.88
N GLY A 175 -8.26 3.31 -19.09
CA GLY A 175 -7.60 3.96 -20.23
C GLY A 175 -8.32 5.26 -20.60
N LEU A 176 -7.55 6.31 -20.88
CA LEU A 176 -8.03 7.61 -21.38
C LEU A 176 -7.96 7.68 -22.90
#